data_c71e3bc6db595bd526bbe9ba21db5248
#
_entry.id   c71e3bc6db595bd526bbe9ba21db5248
#
_cell.length_a   1.000
_cell.length_b   1.000
_cell.length_c   1.000
_cell.angle_alpha   90.00
_cell.angle_beta   90.00
_cell.angle_gamma   90.00
#
_symmetry.space_group_name_H-M   'P 1'
#
loop_
_entity.id
_entity.type
_entity.pdbx_description
1 polymer ?
#
loop_
_entity_poly.entity_id
_entity_poly.type
_entity_poly.pdbx_seq_one_letter_code
_entity_poly.pdbx_strand_id
1 'polypeptide(L)'
;MSTMRSMTPYALALALLVPFAGSAQSAPEGEAALLQQRLQAIDSNPDTAGTAAYERLQARQSLAALGTVRSNQRAAALQIAQWRVETAELAARTEATRRELTQLERERSALIVEASRADAVRARQEAERLRIQAQIQAEEAARLRLAAEEETTARQQAETVLQGVATGEAAKLRAA
;
A
#
# COMPACT_ATOMS: atom_id res chain seq x y z
N MET A 1 18.76 -83.70 33.57
CA MET A 1 20.19 -83.63 33.39
C MET A 1 20.61 -82.17 33.29
N SER A 2 21.54 -81.79 34.18
CA SER A 2 22.45 -80.63 34.19
C SER A 2 21.84 -79.26 34.30
N THR A 3 21.64 -78.72 35.45
CA THR A 3 22.40 -77.81 36.32
C THR A 3 23.50 -76.98 35.67
N MET A 4 23.33 -75.63 35.66
CA MET A 4 24.43 -74.67 35.82
C MET A 4 23.83 -73.29 36.11
N ARG A 5 23.79 -72.91 37.36
CA ARG A 5 24.52 -71.93 38.16
C ARG A 5 25.25 -70.89 37.28
N SER A 6 24.79 -69.62 37.32
CA SER A 6 25.62 -68.48 36.99
C SER A 6 25.46 -67.39 38.04
N MET A 7 26.58 -67.00 38.55
CA MET A 7 26.90 -66.00 39.58
C MET A 7 26.55 -64.60 39.11
N THR A 8 25.93 -63.86 40.01
CA THR A 8 25.83 -62.38 39.93
C THR A 8 27.10 -61.71 40.42
N PRO A 9 27.70 -60.76 39.69
CA PRO A 9 28.64 -59.82 40.30
C PRO A 9 27.89 -58.56 40.72
N TYR A 10 28.04 -58.22 41.95
CA TYR A 10 27.70 -56.91 42.54
C TYR A 10 28.61 -55.85 41.88
N ALA A 11 28.01 -54.95 41.08
CA ALA A 11 28.68 -53.73 40.62
C ALA A 11 28.40 -52.61 41.65
N LEU A 12 29.46 -52.24 42.35
CA LEU A 12 29.53 -51.08 43.23
C LEU A 12 29.25 -49.78 42.41
N ALA A 13 28.11 -49.16 42.60
CA ALA A 13 27.83 -47.81 42.07
C ALA A 13 28.50 -46.79 43.00
N LEU A 14 29.65 -46.31 42.57
CA LEU A 14 30.33 -45.19 43.20
C LEU A 14 29.59 -43.91 42.77
N ALA A 15 28.71 -43.38 43.61
CA ALA A 15 28.03 -42.09 43.40
C ALA A 15 29.06 -40.94 43.53
N LEU A 16 29.49 -40.43 42.42
CA LEU A 16 30.24 -39.19 42.32
C LEU A 16 29.28 -38.03 42.69
N LEU A 17 29.34 -37.59 43.96
CA LEU A 17 28.81 -36.32 44.42
C LEU A 17 29.62 -35.22 43.73
N VAL A 18 29.14 -34.70 42.58
CA VAL A 18 29.64 -33.48 42.03
C VAL A 18 29.04 -32.33 42.83
N PRO A 19 29.83 -31.52 43.53
CA PRO A 19 29.30 -30.33 44.20
C PRO A 19 28.81 -29.34 43.15
N PHE A 20 27.51 -29.17 43.03
CA PHE A 20 26.84 -28.14 42.27
C PHE A 20 26.99 -26.81 43.03
N ALA A 21 28.22 -26.31 43.13
CA ALA A 21 28.54 -25.02 43.70
C ALA A 21 28.86 -24.06 42.54
N GLY A 22 27.96 -23.17 42.23
CA GLY A 22 28.30 -22.01 41.43
C GLY A 22 27.38 -21.63 40.28
N SER A 23 26.06 -21.43 40.52
CA SER A 23 25.20 -20.86 39.50
C SER A 23 24.37 -19.65 39.95
N ALA A 24 24.53 -19.17 41.18
CA ALA A 24 23.73 -18.07 41.69
C ALA A 24 24.28 -16.67 41.32
N GLN A 25 25.49 -16.55 40.77
CA GLN A 25 26.09 -15.27 40.40
C GLN A 25 26.09 -15.01 38.89
N SER A 26 25.79 -15.99 38.07
CA SER A 26 25.79 -15.84 36.59
C SER A 26 24.46 -15.33 36.00
N ALA A 27 23.35 -15.38 36.75
CA ALA A 27 22.05 -14.95 36.28
C ALA A 27 21.99 -13.48 35.85
N PRO A 28 22.45 -12.50 36.65
CA PRO A 28 22.37 -11.07 36.28
C PRO A 28 23.34 -10.67 35.15
N GLU A 29 24.43 -11.43 34.94
CA GLU A 29 25.33 -11.21 33.81
C GLU A 29 24.77 -11.74 32.50
N GLY A 30 24.08 -12.88 32.56
CA GLY A 30 23.35 -13.44 31.43
C GLY A 30 22.21 -12.54 30.96
N GLU A 31 21.47 -11.94 31.92
CA GLU A 31 20.38 -11.01 31.61
C GLU A 31 20.90 -9.72 30.97
N ALA A 32 21.99 -9.14 31.45
CA ALA A 32 22.62 -7.96 30.84
C ALA A 32 23.11 -8.25 29.41
N ALA A 33 23.69 -9.43 29.17
CA ALA A 33 24.12 -9.84 27.81
C ALA A 33 22.92 -10.00 26.87
N LEU A 34 21.81 -10.56 27.34
CA LEU A 34 20.58 -10.70 26.58
C LEU A 34 19.99 -9.32 26.21
N LEU A 35 19.98 -8.37 27.14
CA LEU A 35 19.53 -7.02 26.86
C LEU A 35 20.44 -6.29 25.84
N GLN A 36 21.74 -6.51 25.90
CA GLN A 36 22.69 -6.00 24.91
C GLN A 36 22.39 -6.58 23.52
N GLN A 37 22.15 -7.90 23.44
CA GLN A 37 21.79 -8.57 22.18
C GLN A 37 20.48 -8.01 21.61
N ARG A 38 19.44 -7.82 22.44
CA ARG A 38 18.18 -7.20 22.02
C ARG A 38 18.39 -5.80 21.45
N LEU A 39 19.21 -4.97 22.11
CA LEU A 39 19.51 -3.62 21.63
C LEU A 39 20.32 -3.65 20.32
N GLN A 40 21.23 -4.59 20.17
CA GLN A 40 21.99 -4.80 18.93
C GLN A 40 21.09 -5.28 17.78
N ALA A 41 20.05 -6.07 18.08
CA ALA A 41 19.07 -6.50 17.08
C ALA A 41 18.33 -5.32 16.44
N ILE A 42 18.04 -4.24 17.19
CA ILE A 42 17.47 -3.00 16.64
C ILE A 42 18.43 -2.35 15.63
N ASP A 43 19.73 -2.36 15.95
CA ASP A 43 20.77 -1.74 15.11
C ASP A 43 21.02 -2.51 13.81
N SER A 44 20.89 -3.84 13.85
CA SER A 44 21.14 -4.72 12.72
C SER A 44 19.90 -4.95 11.81
N ASN A 45 18.70 -4.64 12.28
CA ASN A 45 17.49 -4.76 11.47
C ASN A 45 17.36 -3.52 10.55
N PRO A 46 17.31 -3.69 9.21
CA PRO A 46 17.23 -2.58 8.26
C PRO A 46 16.01 -1.67 8.47
N ASP A 47 14.88 -2.23 8.93
CA ASP A 47 13.65 -1.47 9.13
C ASP A 47 13.74 -0.52 10.34
N THR A 48 14.48 -0.93 11.38
CA THR A 48 14.64 -0.17 12.62
C THR A 48 16.01 0.54 12.71
N ALA A 49 16.94 0.24 11.83
CA ALA A 49 18.24 0.91 11.81
C ALA A 49 18.09 2.44 11.67
N GLY A 50 18.76 3.18 12.55
CA GLY A 50 18.68 4.63 12.57
C GLY A 50 17.39 5.22 13.17
N THR A 51 16.47 4.39 13.69
CA THR A 51 15.28 4.85 14.42
C THR A 51 15.56 4.97 15.92
N ALA A 52 14.74 5.73 16.68
CA ALA A 52 14.76 5.84 18.14
C ALA A 52 16.19 6.08 18.72
N ALA A 53 16.94 6.98 18.11
CA ALA A 53 18.35 7.21 18.47
C ALA A 53 18.53 7.63 19.94
N TYR A 54 17.61 8.43 20.46
CA TYR A 54 17.66 8.90 21.85
C TYR A 54 17.37 7.76 22.84
N GLU A 55 16.35 6.97 22.63
CA GLU A 55 15.95 5.85 23.49
C GLU A 55 17.04 4.77 23.49
N ARG A 56 17.65 4.50 22.32
CA ARG A 56 18.79 3.58 22.19
C ARG A 56 20.01 4.07 22.95
N LEU A 57 20.30 5.38 22.90
CA LEU A 57 21.38 5.95 23.68
C LEU A 57 21.13 5.78 25.18
N GLN A 58 19.92 6.06 25.67
CA GLN A 58 19.55 5.87 27.07
C GLN A 58 19.65 4.41 27.51
N ALA A 59 19.20 3.47 26.65
CA ALA A 59 19.34 2.04 26.90
C ALA A 59 20.81 1.61 27.02
N ARG A 60 21.67 2.08 26.11
CA ARG A 60 23.13 1.82 26.20
C ARG A 60 23.76 2.38 27.47
N GLN A 61 23.38 3.59 27.87
CA GLN A 61 23.88 4.22 29.08
C GLN A 61 23.45 3.43 30.34
N SER A 62 22.19 2.98 30.39
CA SER A 62 21.70 2.17 31.52
C SER A 62 22.37 0.80 31.59
N LEU A 63 22.65 0.16 30.46
CA LEU A 63 23.42 -1.10 30.40
C LEU A 63 24.87 -0.89 30.84
N ALA A 64 25.53 0.18 30.41
CA ALA A 64 26.89 0.50 30.83
C ALA A 64 26.99 0.77 32.34
N ALA A 65 25.96 1.42 32.90
CA ALA A 65 25.91 1.71 34.36
C ALA A 65 25.87 0.43 35.20
N LEU A 66 25.35 -0.71 34.70
CA LEU A 66 25.33 -1.99 35.43
C LEU A 66 26.72 -2.46 35.88
N GLY A 67 27.77 -2.11 35.14
CA GLY A 67 29.15 -2.45 35.51
C GLY A 67 29.72 -1.68 36.70
N THR A 68 29.11 -0.55 37.06
CA THR A 68 29.61 0.36 38.09
C THR A 68 28.77 0.39 39.36
N VAL A 69 27.57 -0.20 39.31
CA VAL A 69 26.58 -0.19 40.39
C VAL A 69 26.97 -1.21 41.50
N ARG A 70 26.76 -0.84 42.75
CA ARG A 70 26.97 -1.71 43.90
C ARG A 70 26.04 -2.93 43.86
N SER A 71 26.45 -4.08 44.42
CA SER A 71 25.71 -5.33 44.41
C SER A 71 24.29 -5.22 44.94
N ASN A 72 24.06 -4.44 45.98
CA ASN A 72 22.73 -4.23 46.61
C ASN A 72 21.77 -3.40 45.74
N GLN A 73 22.28 -2.65 44.74
CA GLN A 73 21.49 -1.83 43.80
C GLN A 73 21.40 -2.47 42.41
N ARG A 74 22.14 -3.55 42.17
CA ARG A 74 22.27 -4.16 40.83
C ARG A 74 20.93 -4.66 40.26
N ALA A 75 20.07 -5.24 41.13
CA ALA A 75 18.74 -5.72 40.71
C ALA A 75 17.85 -4.55 40.20
N ALA A 76 17.81 -3.45 40.96
CA ALA A 76 17.05 -2.26 40.56
C ALA A 76 17.62 -1.61 39.25
N ALA A 77 18.95 -1.54 39.13
CA ALA A 77 19.58 -1.03 37.93
C ALA A 77 19.30 -1.92 36.71
N LEU A 78 19.28 -3.25 36.88
CA LEU A 78 18.94 -4.19 35.81
C LEU A 78 17.50 -3.98 35.35
N GLN A 79 16.55 -3.82 36.27
CA GLN A 79 15.16 -3.54 35.93
C GLN A 79 15.01 -2.22 35.14
N ILE A 80 15.76 -1.18 35.52
CA ILE A 80 15.78 0.09 34.78
C ILE A 80 16.34 -0.12 33.37
N ALA A 81 17.42 -0.89 33.23
CA ALA A 81 18.03 -1.19 31.94
C ALA A 81 17.05 -1.97 31.05
N GLN A 82 16.32 -2.93 31.61
CA GLN A 82 15.31 -3.68 30.91
C GLN A 82 14.20 -2.75 30.37
N TRP A 83 13.63 -1.88 31.18
CA TRP A 83 12.63 -0.91 30.75
C TRP A 83 13.15 0.04 29.66
N ARG A 84 14.42 0.46 29.76
CA ARG A 84 15.05 1.31 28.74
C ARG A 84 15.20 0.58 27.39
N VAL A 85 15.57 -0.69 27.42
CA VAL A 85 15.68 -1.51 26.19
C VAL A 85 14.29 -1.74 25.58
N GLU A 86 13.28 -2.08 26.40
CA GLU A 86 11.89 -2.24 25.94
C GLU A 86 11.35 -0.94 25.33
N THR A 87 11.62 0.20 25.96
CA THR A 87 11.24 1.52 25.44
C THR A 87 11.91 1.80 24.10
N ALA A 88 13.20 1.47 23.96
CA ALA A 88 13.93 1.65 22.71
C ALA A 88 13.38 0.74 21.59
N GLU A 89 13.05 -0.52 21.88
CA GLU A 89 12.42 -1.44 20.94
C GLU A 89 11.06 -0.91 20.45
N LEU A 90 10.22 -0.49 21.38
CA LEU A 90 8.89 0.02 21.06
C LEU A 90 8.97 1.31 20.24
N ALA A 91 9.83 2.24 20.63
CA ALA A 91 10.06 3.49 19.91
C ALA A 91 10.59 3.23 18.50
N ALA A 92 11.55 2.30 18.35
CA ALA A 92 12.12 1.93 17.06
C ALA A 92 11.06 1.34 16.11
N ARG A 93 10.23 0.41 16.58
CA ARG A 93 9.12 -0.17 15.81
C ARG A 93 8.09 0.90 15.43
N THR A 94 7.72 1.76 16.37
CA THR A 94 6.75 2.83 16.11
C THR A 94 7.25 3.81 15.05
N GLU A 95 8.51 4.18 15.11
CA GLU A 95 9.12 5.07 14.11
C GLU A 95 9.23 4.41 12.74
N ALA A 96 9.60 3.12 12.69
CA ALA A 96 9.62 2.33 11.46
C ALA A 96 8.24 2.27 10.79
N THR A 97 7.21 1.92 11.56
CA THR A 97 5.82 1.86 11.05
C THR A 97 5.32 3.24 10.57
N ARG A 98 5.69 4.32 11.26
CA ARG A 98 5.35 5.70 10.80
C ARG A 98 6.00 6.04 9.48
N ARG A 99 7.26 5.62 9.26
CA ARG A 99 7.96 5.83 7.97
C ARG A 99 7.26 5.06 6.85
N GLU A 100 6.90 3.81 7.09
CA GLU A 100 6.16 2.97 6.15
C GLU A 100 4.80 3.60 5.80
N LEU A 101 4.01 4.04 6.79
CA LEU A 101 2.75 4.73 6.55
C LEU A 101 2.93 5.98 5.69
N THR A 102 3.95 6.80 5.98
CA THR A 102 4.23 8.00 5.20
C THR A 102 4.60 7.66 3.75
N GLN A 103 5.32 6.56 3.53
CA GLN A 103 5.65 6.09 2.18
C GLN A 103 4.40 5.63 1.44
N LEU A 104 3.57 4.79 2.06
CA LEU A 104 2.32 4.31 1.47
C LEU A 104 1.35 5.45 1.15
N GLU A 105 1.28 6.49 1.99
CA GLU A 105 0.47 7.68 1.72
C GLU A 105 0.97 8.45 0.49
N ARG A 106 2.28 8.56 0.30
CA ARG A 106 2.87 9.19 -0.90
C ARG A 106 2.57 8.37 -2.15
N GLU A 107 2.74 7.05 -2.10
CA GLU A 107 2.42 6.15 -3.20
C GLU A 107 0.93 6.22 -3.57
N ARG A 108 0.05 6.16 -2.58
CA ARG A 108 -1.39 6.34 -2.78
C ARG A 108 -1.72 7.68 -3.46
N SER A 109 -1.11 8.77 -2.99
CA SER A 109 -1.32 10.09 -3.57
C SER A 109 -0.84 10.16 -5.02
N ALA A 110 0.29 9.56 -5.33
CA ALA A 110 0.81 9.48 -6.69
C ALA A 110 -0.14 8.70 -7.62
N LEU A 111 -0.66 7.55 -7.18
CA LEU A 111 -1.63 6.76 -7.93
C LEU A 111 -2.95 7.50 -8.18
N ILE A 112 -3.45 8.25 -7.20
CA ILE A 112 -4.66 9.09 -7.35
C ILE A 112 -4.45 10.15 -8.41
N VAL A 113 -3.30 10.83 -8.42
CA VAL A 113 -2.96 11.84 -9.42
C VAL A 113 -2.86 11.20 -10.82
N GLU A 114 -2.24 10.04 -10.93
CA GLU A 114 -2.13 9.30 -12.19
C GLU A 114 -3.51 8.88 -12.72
N ALA A 115 -4.35 8.30 -11.87
CA ALA A 115 -5.72 7.94 -12.22
C ALA A 115 -6.53 9.15 -12.70
N SER A 116 -6.45 10.27 -11.97
CA SER A 116 -7.12 11.51 -12.37
C SER A 116 -6.65 12.05 -13.73
N ARG A 117 -5.35 11.95 -14.02
CA ARG A 117 -4.80 12.34 -15.34
C ARG A 117 -5.32 11.41 -16.44
N ALA A 118 -5.35 10.10 -16.20
CA ALA A 118 -5.88 9.14 -17.16
C ALA A 118 -7.38 9.38 -17.43
N ASP A 119 -8.17 9.68 -16.40
CA ASP A 119 -9.58 10.01 -16.54
C ASP A 119 -9.80 11.31 -17.31
N ALA A 120 -9.00 12.34 -17.07
CA ALA A 120 -9.05 13.60 -17.83
C ALA A 120 -8.73 13.39 -19.32
N VAL A 121 -7.77 12.52 -19.65
CA VAL A 121 -7.46 12.16 -21.05
C VAL A 121 -8.64 11.44 -21.68
N ARG A 122 -9.23 10.45 -21.01
CA ARG A 122 -10.42 9.73 -21.52
C ARG A 122 -11.60 10.67 -21.74
N ALA A 123 -11.89 11.54 -20.79
CA ALA A 123 -12.98 12.51 -20.90
C ALA A 123 -12.77 13.48 -22.08
N ARG A 124 -11.54 13.92 -22.36
CA ARG A 124 -11.22 14.75 -23.52
C ARG A 124 -11.43 13.99 -24.83
N GLN A 125 -10.99 12.73 -24.90
CA GLN A 125 -11.20 11.89 -26.09
C GLN A 125 -12.68 11.65 -26.35
N GLU A 126 -13.46 11.41 -25.32
CA GLU A 126 -14.90 11.22 -25.43
C GLU A 126 -15.61 12.51 -25.88
N ALA A 127 -15.27 13.64 -25.28
CA ALA A 127 -15.80 14.94 -25.69
C ALA A 127 -15.49 15.24 -27.16
N GLU A 128 -14.29 14.94 -27.65
CA GLU A 128 -13.93 15.14 -29.06
C GLU A 128 -14.72 14.20 -30.00
N ARG A 129 -14.90 12.93 -29.62
CA ARG A 129 -15.76 11.99 -30.37
C ARG A 129 -17.20 12.49 -30.47
N LEU A 130 -17.77 12.94 -29.35
CA LEU A 130 -19.13 13.50 -29.34
C LEU A 130 -19.23 14.76 -30.18
N ARG A 131 -18.22 15.62 -30.16
CA ARG A 131 -18.15 16.83 -31.01
C ARG A 131 -18.15 16.49 -32.49
N ILE A 132 -17.32 15.53 -32.90
CA ILE A 132 -17.28 15.05 -34.30
C ILE A 132 -18.63 14.44 -34.70
N GLN A 133 -19.24 13.62 -33.86
CA GLN A 133 -20.57 13.08 -34.14
C GLN A 133 -21.64 14.17 -34.30
N ALA A 134 -21.62 15.18 -33.43
CA ALA A 134 -22.55 16.31 -33.51
C ALA A 134 -22.32 17.13 -34.81
N GLN A 135 -21.09 17.31 -35.25
CA GLN A 135 -20.79 17.98 -36.53
C GLN A 135 -21.32 17.18 -37.73
N ILE A 136 -21.10 15.85 -37.76
CA ILE A 136 -21.63 14.98 -38.81
C ILE A 136 -23.16 15.06 -38.86
N GLN A 137 -23.82 14.96 -37.73
CA GLN A 137 -25.29 15.06 -37.65
C GLN A 137 -25.79 16.44 -38.10
N ALA A 138 -25.10 17.50 -37.73
CA ALA A 138 -25.46 18.86 -38.20
C ALA A 138 -25.31 19.02 -39.72
N GLU A 139 -24.24 18.46 -40.30
CA GLU A 139 -24.02 18.48 -41.76
C GLU A 139 -25.09 17.66 -42.48
N GLU A 140 -25.42 16.46 -41.98
CA GLU A 140 -26.48 15.62 -42.53
C GLU A 140 -27.83 16.34 -42.46
N ALA A 141 -28.18 16.92 -41.31
CA ALA A 141 -29.39 17.72 -41.18
C ALA A 141 -29.45 18.93 -42.14
N ALA A 142 -28.33 19.61 -42.35
CA ALA A 142 -28.24 20.72 -43.32
C ALA A 142 -28.47 20.23 -44.74
N ARG A 143 -27.86 19.09 -45.13
CA ARG A 143 -28.08 18.49 -46.49
C ARG A 143 -29.52 18.09 -46.70
N LEU A 144 -30.16 17.44 -45.68
CA LEU A 144 -31.57 17.08 -45.79
C LEU A 144 -32.50 18.27 -45.88
N ARG A 145 -32.20 19.39 -45.22
CA ARG A 145 -32.96 20.65 -45.32
C ARG A 145 -32.86 21.22 -46.71
N LEU A 146 -31.66 21.32 -47.29
CA LEU A 146 -31.44 21.78 -48.65
C LEU A 146 -32.19 20.92 -49.67
N ALA A 147 -32.11 19.59 -49.56
CA ALA A 147 -32.85 18.69 -50.45
C ALA A 147 -34.38 18.86 -50.33
N ALA A 148 -34.87 19.06 -49.10
CA ALA A 148 -36.32 19.34 -48.92
C ALA A 148 -36.75 20.68 -49.47
N GLU A 149 -35.91 21.72 -49.40
CA GLU A 149 -36.13 23.03 -49.99
C GLU A 149 -36.12 22.96 -51.53
N GLU A 150 -35.19 22.22 -52.11
CA GLU A 150 -35.13 21.95 -53.55
C GLU A 150 -36.38 21.21 -54.04
N GLU A 151 -36.82 20.17 -53.31
CA GLU A 151 -38.02 19.42 -53.65
C GLU A 151 -39.29 20.32 -53.55
N THR A 152 -39.40 21.18 -52.53
CA THR A 152 -40.53 22.11 -52.39
C THR A 152 -40.55 23.13 -53.52
N THR A 153 -39.42 23.72 -53.88
CA THR A 153 -39.31 24.63 -55.02
C THR A 153 -39.63 23.97 -56.36
N ALA A 154 -39.15 22.74 -56.57
CA ALA A 154 -39.49 21.97 -57.78
C ALA A 154 -40.99 21.66 -57.89
N ARG A 155 -41.64 21.27 -56.77
CA ARG A 155 -43.09 21.06 -56.69
C ARG A 155 -43.85 22.33 -57.03
N GLN A 156 -43.48 23.47 -56.41
CA GLN A 156 -44.13 24.74 -56.69
C GLN A 156 -43.99 25.16 -58.17
N GLN A 157 -42.82 24.96 -58.76
CA GLN A 157 -42.60 25.23 -60.19
C GLN A 157 -43.46 24.32 -61.07
N ALA A 158 -43.55 23.00 -60.75
CA ALA A 158 -44.41 22.09 -61.46
C ALA A 158 -45.90 22.48 -61.34
N GLU A 159 -46.38 22.87 -60.17
CA GLU A 159 -47.72 23.36 -59.98
C GLU A 159 -48.03 24.64 -60.78
N THR A 160 -47.06 25.57 -60.82
CA THR A 160 -47.22 26.80 -61.61
C THR A 160 -47.33 26.52 -63.09
N VAL A 161 -46.51 25.60 -63.60
CA VAL A 161 -46.57 25.15 -65.00
C VAL A 161 -47.93 24.47 -65.30
N LEU A 162 -48.38 23.60 -64.45
CA LEU A 162 -49.66 22.89 -64.61
C LEU A 162 -50.84 23.87 -64.64
N GLN A 163 -50.82 24.85 -63.71
CA GLN A 163 -51.85 25.94 -63.69
C GLN A 163 -51.78 26.78 -64.98
N GLY A 164 -50.59 27.11 -65.44
CA GLY A 164 -50.41 27.84 -66.71
C GLY A 164 -50.96 27.08 -67.93
N VAL A 165 -50.69 25.74 -67.99
CA VAL A 165 -51.25 24.89 -69.07
C VAL A 165 -52.79 24.79 -68.97
N ALA A 166 -53.33 24.55 -67.76
CA ALA A 166 -54.78 24.45 -67.53
C ALA A 166 -55.52 25.76 -67.91
N THR A 167 -54.98 26.91 -67.56
CA THR A 167 -55.56 28.22 -67.92
C THR A 167 -55.44 28.50 -69.43
N GLY A 168 -54.34 28.10 -70.08
CA GLY A 168 -54.13 28.21 -71.50
C GLY A 168 -55.11 27.37 -72.32
N GLU A 169 -55.35 26.10 -71.86
CA GLU A 169 -56.33 25.23 -72.49
C GLU A 169 -57.77 25.72 -72.28
N ALA A 170 -58.09 26.17 -71.06
CA ALA A 170 -59.39 26.77 -70.78
C ALA A 170 -59.68 28.03 -71.62
N ALA A 171 -58.63 28.84 -71.89
CA ALA A 171 -58.74 30.00 -72.74
C ALA A 171 -58.99 29.60 -74.19
N LYS A 172 -58.28 28.54 -74.70
CA LYS A 172 -58.51 28.03 -76.06
C LYS A 172 -59.91 27.45 -76.23
N LEU A 173 -60.42 26.75 -75.31
CA LEU A 173 -61.79 26.19 -75.34
C LEU A 173 -62.89 27.26 -75.31
N ARG A 174 -62.64 28.40 -74.70
CA ARG A 174 -63.55 29.55 -74.74
C ARG A 174 -63.49 30.36 -76.04
N ALA A 175 -62.41 30.27 -76.77
CA ALA A 175 -62.21 31.00 -78.08
C ALA A 175 -62.68 30.20 -79.25
N ALA A 176 -62.95 28.91 -79.10
CA ALA A 176 -63.53 28.01 -80.07
C ALA A 176 -65.07 27.92 -79.92
#